data_1dcd98bfda890236e634d0b91fb16e76
#
_entry.id   1dcd98bfda890236e634d0b91fb16e76
#
_cell.length_a   1.000
_cell.length_b   1.000
_cell.length_c   1.000
_cell.angle_alpha   90.00
_cell.angle_beta   90.00
_cell.angle_gamma   90.00
#
_symmetry.space_group_name_H-M   'P 1'
#
loop_
_entity.id
_entity.type
_entity.pdbx_description
1 polymer ?
#
loop_
_entity_poly.entity_id
_entity_poly.type
_entity_poly.pdbx_seq_one_letter_code
_entity_poly.pdbx_strand_id
1 'polypeptide(L)'
;MTQGERIKELRKSLGLTLEKFGEQLGVTKQTVSRIENGVNNLTEQMIKSICREFNVNEEWLRDGTGDMEAIKPDDFTSAIVQIDKGDPKARQVILNYWNMSQQDKDLFWKFLDKLVGDNKNRKD
;
A
#
# COMPACT_ATOMS: atom_id res chain seq x y z
N MET A 1 6.38 18.97 11.93
CA MET A 1 6.69 17.72 12.63
C MET A 1 8.05 17.19 12.23
N THR A 2 8.84 16.78 13.21
CA THR A 2 10.10 16.10 12.93
C THR A 2 9.87 14.62 12.64
N GLN A 3 10.91 13.95 12.13
CA GLN A 3 10.83 12.50 11.95
C GLN A 3 10.54 11.79 13.26
N GLY A 4 11.18 12.23 14.35
CA GLY A 4 10.93 11.63 15.66
C GLY A 4 9.49 11.78 16.12
N GLU A 5 8.92 12.94 15.87
CA GLU A 5 7.53 13.18 16.22
C GLU A 5 6.60 12.31 15.38
N ARG A 6 6.92 12.09 14.11
CA ARG A 6 6.14 11.19 13.26
C ARG A 6 6.21 9.75 13.75
N ILE A 7 7.38 9.31 14.20
CA ILE A 7 7.51 7.96 14.79
C ILE A 7 6.65 7.83 16.02
N LYS A 8 6.64 8.85 16.88
CA LYS A 8 5.81 8.83 18.07
C LYS A 8 4.32 8.78 17.71
N GLU A 9 3.91 9.56 16.73
CA GLU A 9 2.53 9.55 16.26
C GLU A 9 2.14 8.18 15.71
N LEU A 10 3.00 7.58 14.91
CA LEU A 10 2.77 6.24 14.39
C LEU A 10 2.62 5.22 15.52
N ARG A 11 3.56 5.23 16.46
CA ARG A 11 3.53 4.30 17.57
C ARG A 11 2.23 4.42 18.35
N LYS A 12 1.81 5.64 18.65
CA LYS A 12 0.58 5.88 19.38
C LYS A 12 -0.65 5.45 18.61
N SER A 13 -0.65 5.66 17.32
CA SER A 13 -1.77 5.25 16.48
C SER A 13 -1.94 3.73 16.46
N LEU A 14 -0.84 3.01 16.62
CA LEU A 14 -0.85 1.55 16.69
C LEU A 14 -1.13 1.02 18.10
N GLY A 15 -1.20 1.91 19.08
CA GLY A 15 -1.42 1.50 20.47
C GLY A 15 -0.24 0.77 21.09
N LEU A 16 0.98 0.99 20.58
CA LEU A 16 2.14 0.28 21.04
C LEU A 16 2.94 1.08 22.05
N THR A 17 3.55 0.37 23.01
CA THR A 17 4.52 0.96 23.92
C THR A 17 5.85 1.10 23.19
N LEU A 18 6.76 1.89 23.78
CA LEU A 18 8.13 2.00 23.26
C LEU A 18 8.78 0.63 23.13
N GLU A 19 8.60 -0.20 24.14
CA GLU A 19 9.17 -1.53 24.15
C GLU A 19 8.62 -2.41 23.04
N LYS A 20 7.31 -2.43 22.88
CA LYS A 20 6.67 -3.28 21.86
C LYS A 20 6.98 -2.82 20.45
N PHE A 21 7.00 -1.51 20.25
CA PHE A 21 7.38 -0.96 18.95
C PHE A 21 8.83 -1.37 18.62
N GLY A 22 9.73 -1.25 19.60
CA GLY A 22 11.12 -1.66 19.41
C GLY A 22 11.27 -3.14 19.14
N GLU A 23 10.51 -3.98 19.85
CA GLU A 23 10.55 -5.42 19.63
C GLU A 23 10.21 -5.79 18.19
N GLN A 24 9.23 -5.14 17.62
CA GLN A 24 8.82 -5.43 16.24
C GLN A 24 9.88 -5.01 15.22
N LEU A 25 10.70 -4.04 15.57
CA LEU A 25 11.77 -3.56 14.71
C LEU A 25 13.14 -4.16 15.02
N GLY A 26 13.24 -4.92 16.11
CA GLY A 26 14.50 -5.49 16.53
C GLY A 26 15.43 -4.50 17.22
N VAL A 27 14.88 -3.47 17.85
CA VAL A 27 15.66 -2.48 18.59
C VAL A 27 15.12 -2.32 20.01
N THR A 28 15.90 -1.68 20.88
CA THR A 28 15.49 -1.48 22.28
C THR A 28 14.54 -0.30 22.42
N LYS A 29 13.81 -0.26 23.54
CA LYS A 29 12.93 0.87 23.84
C LYS A 29 13.72 2.17 23.98
N GLN A 30 14.96 2.10 24.45
CA GLN A 30 15.83 3.27 24.55
C GLN A 30 16.13 3.84 23.19
N THR A 31 16.38 2.97 22.21
CA THR A 31 16.63 3.40 20.84
C THR A 31 15.40 4.11 20.27
N VAL A 32 14.21 3.55 20.48
CA VAL A 32 12.97 4.18 20.00
C VAL A 32 12.78 5.54 20.67
N SER A 33 12.98 5.62 21.98
CA SER A 33 12.84 6.87 22.70
C SER A 33 13.79 7.96 22.17
N ARG A 34 15.04 7.59 21.90
CA ARG A 34 16.01 8.53 21.37
C ARG A 34 15.63 9.02 19.99
N ILE A 35 15.07 8.17 19.17
CA ILE A 35 14.59 8.59 17.86
C ILE A 35 13.41 9.54 17.99
N GLU A 36 12.45 9.21 18.86
CA GLU A 36 11.28 10.08 19.07
C GLU A 36 11.65 11.44 19.58
N ASN A 37 12.69 11.51 20.41
CA ASN A 37 13.15 12.78 20.99
C ASN A 37 14.19 13.52 20.15
N GLY A 38 14.51 13.01 18.98
CA GLY A 38 15.43 13.67 18.05
C GLY A 38 16.90 13.51 18.38
N VAL A 39 17.24 12.65 19.35
CA VAL A 39 18.63 12.41 19.71
C VAL A 39 19.34 11.58 18.64
N ASN A 40 18.65 10.59 18.11
CA ASN A 40 19.15 9.74 17.03
C ASN A 40 18.29 9.96 15.78
N ASN A 41 18.95 9.92 14.63
CA ASN A 41 18.25 9.99 13.35
C ASN A 41 17.84 8.58 12.89
N LEU A 42 16.80 8.52 12.08
CA LEU A 42 16.43 7.27 11.42
C LEU A 42 17.43 6.97 10.31
N THR A 43 17.92 5.73 10.29
CA THR A 43 18.74 5.28 9.17
C THR A 43 17.83 4.85 8.03
N GLU A 44 18.39 4.77 6.82
CA GLU A 44 17.64 4.29 5.66
C GLU A 44 17.05 2.91 5.91
N GLN A 45 17.84 2.04 6.51
CA GLN A 45 17.39 0.70 6.81
C GLN A 45 16.20 0.69 7.77
N MET A 46 16.23 1.54 8.78
CA MET A 46 15.12 1.65 9.72
C MET A 46 13.87 2.19 9.07
N ILE A 47 14.01 3.20 8.21
CA ILE A 47 12.86 3.75 7.47
C ILE A 47 12.18 2.64 6.67
N LYS A 48 12.97 1.87 5.93
CA LYS A 48 12.42 0.79 5.13
C LYS A 48 11.78 -0.30 5.98
N SER A 49 12.40 -0.63 7.10
CA SER A 49 11.85 -1.64 8.02
C SER A 49 10.52 -1.19 8.62
N ILE A 50 10.44 0.06 9.04
CA ILE A 50 9.21 0.62 9.61
C ILE A 50 8.10 0.63 8.57
N CYS A 51 8.39 1.08 7.37
CA CYS A 51 7.40 1.15 6.32
C CYS A 51 6.87 -0.23 5.94
N ARG A 52 7.74 -1.22 5.92
CA ARG A 52 7.35 -2.59 5.60
C ARG A 52 6.56 -3.24 6.74
N GLU A 53 7.04 -3.07 7.97
CA GLU A 53 6.45 -3.72 9.13
C GLU A 53 5.07 -3.17 9.46
N PHE A 54 4.91 -1.85 9.36
CA PHE A 54 3.68 -1.17 9.80
C PHE A 54 2.86 -0.60 8.66
N ASN A 55 3.26 -0.85 7.43
CA ASN A 55 2.55 -0.36 6.25
C ASN A 55 2.40 1.17 6.24
N VAL A 56 3.52 1.84 6.39
CA VAL A 56 3.60 3.30 6.48
C VAL A 56 4.05 3.87 5.15
N ASN A 57 3.50 5.02 4.80
CA ASN A 57 3.92 5.77 3.62
C ASN A 57 5.33 6.33 3.86
N GLU A 58 6.28 5.92 3.02
CA GLU A 58 7.66 6.29 3.19
C GLU A 58 7.88 7.81 3.07
N GLU A 59 7.19 8.47 2.15
CA GLU A 59 7.31 9.92 2.00
C GLU A 59 6.81 10.65 3.24
N TRP A 60 5.73 10.16 3.83
CA TRP A 60 5.25 10.74 5.08
C TRP A 60 6.29 10.60 6.18
N LEU A 61 6.88 9.43 6.31
CA LEU A 61 7.88 9.20 7.37
C LEU A 61 9.13 10.07 7.15
N ARG A 62 9.57 10.23 5.90
CA ARG A 62 10.77 11.00 5.59
C ARG A 62 10.56 12.48 5.77
N ASP A 63 9.50 13.04 5.22
CA ASP A 63 9.34 14.49 5.15
C ASP A 63 7.95 15.01 5.48
N GLY A 64 7.03 14.14 5.82
CA GLY A 64 5.67 14.54 6.21
C GLY A 64 4.71 14.68 5.04
N THR A 65 5.10 14.25 3.85
CA THR A 65 4.26 14.36 2.66
C THR A 65 3.22 13.25 2.62
N GLY A 66 1.97 13.62 2.41
CA GLY A 66 0.88 12.64 2.28
C GLY A 66 0.39 12.11 3.61
N ASP A 67 -0.27 10.98 3.56
CA ASP A 67 -0.86 10.35 4.74
C ASP A 67 0.09 9.37 5.39
N MET A 68 -0.09 9.16 6.69
CA MET A 68 0.73 8.22 7.46
C MET A 68 0.65 6.81 6.88
N GLU A 69 -0.54 6.35 6.55
CA GLU A 69 -0.72 5.00 6.05
C GLU A 69 -0.31 4.91 4.59
N ALA A 70 0.41 3.84 4.25
CA ALA A 70 0.67 3.56 2.85
C ALA A 70 -0.66 3.28 2.15
N ILE A 71 -0.73 3.68 0.89
CA ILE A 71 -1.88 3.34 0.08
C ILE A 71 -1.89 1.82 -0.04
N LYS A 72 -2.94 1.20 0.48
CA LYS A 72 -3.14 -0.23 0.29
C LYS A 72 -3.81 -0.40 -1.05
N PRO A 73 -3.14 -1.00 -2.04
CA PRO A 73 -3.85 -1.31 -3.27
C PRO A 73 -4.99 -2.23 -2.91
N ASP A 74 -6.19 -1.93 -3.40
CA ASP A 74 -7.26 -2.90 -3.31
C ASP A 74 -6.89 -4.09 -4.20
N ASP A 75 -7.70 -5.12 -4.20
CA ASP A 75 -7.40 -6.33 -4.99
C ASP A 75 -7.22 -6.02 -6.46
N PHE A 76 -8.00 -5.09 -6.97
CA PHE A 76 -7.91 -4.68 -8.37
C PHE A 76 -6.58 -3.99 -8.67
N THR A 77 -6.22 -2.99 -7.88
CA THR A 77 -4.96 -2.27 -8.08
C THR A 77 -3.76 -3.20 -7.95
N SER A 78 -3.80 -4.08 -6.97
CA SER A 78 -2.74 -5.06 -6.76
C SER A 78 -2.59 -5.98 -7.95
N ALA A 79 -3.71 -6.46 -8.50
CA ALA A 79 -3.70 -7.31 -9.68
C ALA A 79 -3.11 -6.58 -10.89
N ILE A 80 -3.49 -5.32 -11.09
CA ILE A 80 -2.99 -4.52 -12.20
C ILE A 80 -1.47 -4.35 -12.12
N VAL A 81 -0.95 -4.08 -10.94
CA VAL A 81 0.49 -3.93 -10.75
C VAL A 81 1.22 -5.23 -11.08
N GLN A 82 0.69 -6.36 -10.63
CA GLN A 82 1.30 -7.65 -10.91
C GLN A 82 1.24 -8.02 -12.37
N ILE A 83 0.13 -7.73 -13.02
CA ILE A 83 -0.03 -7.96 -14.45
C ILE A 83 0.97 -7.14 -15.24
N ASP A 84 1.13 -5.87 -14.89
CA ASP A 84 2.07 -4.98 -15.58
C ASP A 84 3.49 -5.52 -15.52
N LYS A 85 3.87 -6.12 -14.40
CA LYS A 85 5.23 -6.61 -14.20
C LYS A 85 5.47 -8.02 -14.76
N GLY A 86 4.45 -8.86 -14.72
CA GLY A 86 4.68 -10.28 -14.95
C GLY A 86 3.83 -10.95 -16.01
N ASP A 87 2.90 -10.26 -16.63
CA ASP A 87 2.00 -10.87 -17.60
C ASP A 87 1.79 -9.96 -18.81
N PRO A 88 2.74 -9.99 -19.77
CA PRO A 88 2.66 -9.09 -20.92
C PRO A 88 1.43 -9.31 -21.79
N LYS A 89 0.93 -10.52 -21.87
CA LYS A 89 -0.25 -10.81 -22.66
C LYS A 89 -1.51 -10.18 -22.05
N ALA A 90 -1.68 -10.34 -20.75
CA ALA A 90 -2.79 -9.73 -20.05
C ALA A 90 -2.69 -8.20 -20.09
N ARG A 91 -1.46 -7.69 -19.95
CA ARG A 91 -1.21 -6.26 -20.06
C ARG A 91 -1.69 -5.72 -21.39
N GLN A 92 -1.38 -6.42 -22.47
CA GLN A 92 -1.79 -6.01 -23.81
C GLN A 92 -3.31 -6.03 -23.97
N VAL A 93 -3.96 -7.05 -23.44
CA VAL A 93 -5.43 -7.14 -23.48
C VAL A 93 -6.08 -5.96 -22.75
N ILE A 94 -5.56 -5.63 -21.57
CA ILE A 94 -6.08 -4.53 -20.78
C ILE A 94 -5.92 -3.19 -21.52
N LEU A 95 -4.74 -2.97 -22.11
CA LEU A 95 -4.49 -1.75 -22.89
C LEU A 95 -5.40 -1.67 -24.11
N ASN A 96 -5.61 -2.78 -24.78
CA ASN A 96 -6.48 -2.80 -25.94
C ASN A 96 -7.91 -2.50 -25.54
N TYR A 97 -8.38 -3.07 -24.44
CA TYR A 97 -9.71 -2.77 -23.94
C TYR A 97 -9.85 -1.28 -23.61
N TRP A 98 -8.87 -0.74 -22.88
CA TRP A 98 -8.93 0.67 -22.48
C TRP A 98 -9.01 1.62 -23.67
N ASN A 99 -8.36 1.25 -24.77
CA ASN A 99 -8.31 2.08 -25.97
C ASN A 99 -9.46 1.83 -26.95
N MET A 100 -10.37 0.91 -26.63
CA MET A 100 -11.54 0.67 -27.47
C MET A 100 -12.49 1.86 -27.46
N SER A 101 -13.26 2.02 -28.55
CA SER A 101 -14.38 2.93 -28.55
C SER A 101 -15.43 2.46 -27.54
N GLN A 102 -16.31 3.37 -27.12
CA GLN A 102 -17.37 2.98 -26.20
C GLN A 102 -18.27 1.91 -26.80
N GLN A 103 -18.54 2.02 -28.11
CA GLN A 103 -19.35 1.04 -28.79
C GLN A 103 -18.72 -0.36 -28.73
N ASP A 104 -17.42 -0.45 -28.96
CA ASP A 104 -16.72 -1.74 -28.91
C ASP A 104 -16.66 -2.28 -27.48
N LYS A 105 -16.49 -1.42 -26.50
CA LYS A 105 -16.56 -1.84 -25.10
C LYS A 105 -17.91 -2.44 -24.75
N ASP A 106 -18.98 -1.83 -25.23
CA ASP A 106 -20.32 -2.35 -24.97
C ASP A 106 -20.52 -3.71 -25.61
N LEU A 107 -20.02 -3.92 -26.82
CA LEU A 107 -20.08 -5.23 -27.46
C LEU A 107 -19.26 -6.28 -26.71
N PHE A 108 -18.09 -5.87 -26.24
CA PHE A 108 -17.23 -6.76 -25.46
C PHE A 108 -17.94 -7.22 -24.19
N TRP A 109 -18.57 -6.31 -23.49
CA TRP A 109 -19.29 -6.66 -22.26
C TRP A 109 -20.51 -7.54 -22.55
N LYS A 110 -21.21 -7.29 -23.64
CA LYS A 110 -22.32 -8.15 -24.05
C LYS A 110 -21.85 -9.59 -24.29
N PHE A 111 -20.71 -9.72 -24.93
CA PHE A 111 -20.12 -11.04 -25.17
C PHE A 111 -19.77 -11.74 -23.86
N LEU A 112 -19.11 -11.03 -22.94
CA LEU A 112 -18.76 -11.60 -21.64
C LEU A 112 -20.00 -11.95 -20.83
N ASP A 113 -21.02 -11.14 -20.88
CA ASP A 113 -22.27 -11.42 -20.16
C ASP A 113 -22.90 -12.73 -20.62
N LYS A 114 -22.78 -13.04 -21.88
CA LYS A 114 -23.23 -14.32 -22.39
C LYS A 114 -22.46 -15.50 -21.79
N LEU A 115 -21.16 -15.33 -21.64
CA LEU A 115 -20.30 -16.38 -21.10
C LEU A 115 -20.56 -16.63 -19.62
N VAL A 116 -20.88 -15.57 -18.87
CA VAL A 116 -21.07 -15.65 -17.43
C VAL A 116 -22.50 -15.32 -17.01
N GLY A 117 -23.42 -15.45 -17.92
CA GLY A 117 -24.81 -15.06 -17.70
C GLY A 117 -25.44 -15.68 -16.48
N ASP A 118 -25.07 -16.91 -16.17
CA ASP A 118 -25.60 -17.59 -14.99
C ASP A 118 -25.27 -16.91 -13.70
N ASN A 119 -24.14 -16.20 -13.66
CA ASN A 119 -23.73 -15.48 -12.46
C ASN A 119 -24.68 -14.34 -12.13
N LYS A 120 -25.25 -13.71 -13.13
CA LYS A 120 -26.22 -12.66 -12.89
C LYS A 120 -27.50 -13.21 -12.32
N ASN A 121 -27.90 -14.36 -12.75
CA ASN A 121 -29.15 -14.97 -12.31
C ASN A 121 -29.06 -15.50 -10.89
N ARG A 122 -27.86 -15.68 -10.38
CA ARG A 122 -27.68 -16.21 -9.04
C ARG A 122 -27.73 -15.17 -7.96
N LYS A 123 -27.85 -13.95 -8.32
CA LYS A 123 -27.79 -12.89 -7.34
C LYS A 123 -29.01 -12.67 -6.56
N ASP A 124 -29.93 -13.31 -6.62
CA ASP A 124 -31.18 -13.03 -5.94
C ASP A 124 -31.17 -13.11 -4.46
#